data_3e59c55663b5328a00d2752ad852c9a3
#
_entry.id   3e59c55663b5328a00d2752ad852c9a3
#
_cell.length_a   1.000
_cell.length_b   1.000
_cell.length_c   1.000
_cell.angle_alpha   90.00
_cell.angle_beta   90.00
_cell.angle_gamma   90.00
#
_symmetry.space_group_name_H-M   'P 1'
#
loop_
_entity.id
_entity.type
_entity.pdbx_description
1 polymer ?
#
loop_
_entity_poly.entity_id
_entity_poly.type
_entity_poly.pdbx_seq_one_letter_code
_entity_poly.pdbx_strand_id
1 'polypeptide(L)'
;PRLIIADEAVSALDVSIQAQVVNLLIDLQSEFNFSYLFISHDMSVVERISHRVAVMYLGKIVEIGKRSEIFGNPQHDYTKKLLAAVPIADPDKRKSTIILNSDEIPSPMKPIGYVSHKGKMEKVSDTHFFQVS
;
A
#
# COMPACT_ATOMS: atom_id res chain seq x y z
N PRO A 1 -0.16 -23.33 -9.48
CA PRO A 1 0.80 -22.24 -9.71
C PRO A 1 1.65 -22.01 -8.46
N ARG A 2 2.86 -21.46 -8.61
CA ARG A 2 3.71 -21.05 -7.47
C ARG A 2 3.47 -19.58 -7.08
N LEU A 3 2.98 -18.78 -8.00
CA LEU A 3 2.63 -17.36 -7.83
C LEU A 3 1.31 -17.05 -8.50
N ILE A 4 0.43 -16.33 -7.81
CA ILE A 4 -0.82 -15.77 -8.33
C ILE A 4 -0.73 -14.25 -8.26
N ILE A 5 -1.11 -13.59 -9.37
CA ILE A 5 -1.22 -12.13 -9.42
C ILE A 5 -2.71 -11.79 -9.31
N ALA A 6 -3.08 -11.05 -8.28
CA ALA A 6 -4.43 -10.58 -8.02
C ALA A 6 -4.44 -9.05 -8.15
N ASP A 7 -4.85 -8.56 -9.31
CA ASP A 7 -4.92 -7.14 -9.63
C ASP A 7 -6.36 -6.65 -9.42
N GLU A 8 -6.57 -5.80 -8.41
CA GLU A 8 -7.86 -5.23 -8.01
C GLU A 8 -8.98 -6.29 -7.84
N ALA A 9 -8.61 -7.53 -7.46
CA ALA A 9 -9.49 -8.71 -7.50
C ALA A 9 -10.75 -8.60 -6.62
N VAL A 10 -10.77 -7.70 -5.63
CA VAL A 10 -11.88 -7.51 -4.69
C VAL A 10 -12.48 -6.10 -4.70
N SER A 11 -12.01 -5.21 -5.56
CA SER A 11 -12.38 -3.79 -5.57
C SER A 11 -13.85 -3.52 -5.91
N ALA A 12 -14.47 -4.41 -6.69
CA ALA A 12 -15.89 -4.31 -7.11
C ALA A 12 -16.87 -4.98 -6.13
N LEU A 13 -16.39 -5.53 -5.03
CA LEU A 13 -17.21 -6.25 -4.05
C LEU A 13 -17.60 -5.33 -2.89
N ASP A 14 -18.76 -5.59 -2.30
CA ASP A 14 -19.12 -4.94 -1.03
C ASP A 14 -18.22 -5.43 0.12
N VAL A 15 -18.13 -4.63 1.19
CA VAL A 15 -17.19 -4.85 2.31
C VAL A 15 -17.32 -6.25 2.93
N SER A 16 -18.54 -6.78 3.03
CA SER A 16 -18.81 -8.08 3.64
C SER A 16 -18.28 -9.22 2.76
N ILE A 17 -18.55 -9.15 1.47
CA ILE A 17 -18.08 -10.16 0.50
C ILE A 17 -16.56 -10.05 0.32
N GLN A 18 -16.03 -8.83 0.28
CA GLN A 18 -14.60 -8.57 0.22
C GLN A 18 -13.84 -9.26 1.37
N ALA A 19 -14.35 -9.15 2.61
CA ALA A 19 -13.76 -9.81 3.77
C ALA A 19 -13.79 -11.35 3.66
N GLN A 20 -14.88 -11.91 3.13
CA GLN A 20 -15.00 -13.36 2.93
C GLN A 20 -14.00 -13.86 1.87
N VAL A 21 -13.88 -13.16 0.74
CA VAL A 21 -12.94 -13.51 -0.34
C VAL A 21 -11.50 -13.40 0.15
N VAL A 22 -11.15 -12.35 0.90
CA VAL A 22 -9.80 -12.19 1.47
C VAL A 22 -9.47 -13.35 2.42
N ASN A 23 -10.40 -13.78 3.28
CA ASN A 23 -10.21 -14.95 4.15
C ASN A 23 -9.98 -16.22 3.33
N LEU A 24 -10.81 -16.45 2.32
CA LEU A 24 -10.66 -17.60 1.42
C LEU A 24 -9.27 -17.61 0.75
N LEU A 25 -8.77 -16.47 0.30
CA LEU A 25 -7.44 -16.34 -0.31
C LEU A 25 -6.33 -16.68 0.68
N ILE A 26 -6.46 -16.28 1.95
CA ILE A 26 -5.51 -16.61 3.02
C ILE A 26 -5.52 -18.12 3.30
N ASP A 27 -6.70 -18.74 3.38
CA ASP A 27 -6.86 -20.18 3.61
C ASP A 27 -6.25 -20.98 2.46
N LEU A 28 -6.53 -20.60 1.22
CA LEU A 28 -5.96 -21.23 0.03
C LEU A 28 -4.42 -21.09 -0.02
N GLN A 29 -3.89 -19.93 0.38
CA GLN A 29 -2.43 -19.74 0.46
C GLN A 29 -1.80 -20.72 1.46
N SER A 30 -2.45 -20.92 2.61
CA SER A 30 -1.99 -21.84 3.65
C SER A 30 -2.06 -23.30 3.21
N GLU A 31 -3.12 -23.67 2.49
CA GLU A 31 -3.36 -25.04 2.04
C GLU A 31 -2.42 -25.43 0.89
N PHE A 32 -2.27 -24.55 -0.10
CA PHE A 32 -1.53 -24.85 -1.34
C PHE A 32 -0.11 -24.29 -1.39
N ASN A 33 0.30 -23.52 -0.38
CA ASN A 33 1.65 -22.96 -0.21
C ASN A 33 2.17 -22.20 -1.45
N PHE A 34 1.33 -21.37 -2.08
CA PHE A 34 1.72 -20.47 -3.15
C PHE A 34 1.86 -19.01 -2.66
N SER A 35 2.44 -18.16 -3.48
CA SER A 35 2.60 -16.74 -3.19
C SER A 35 1.56 -15.90 -3.93
N TYR A 36 1.13 -14.78 -3.32
CA TYR A 36 0.35 -13.74 -3.99
C TYR A 36 1.20 -12.51 -4.28
N LEU A 37 1.02 -11.94 -5.48
CA LEU A 37 1.24 -10.53 -5.74
C LEU A 37 -0.15 -9.87 -5.77
N PHE A 38 -0.52 -9.24 -4.66
CA PHE A 38 -1.84 -8.63 -4.49
C PHE A 38 -1.75 -7.12 -4.70
N ILE A 39 -2.50 -6.59 -5.67
CA ILE A 39 -2.55 -5.17 -6.00
C ILE A 39 -3.92 -4.63 -5.60
N SER A 40 -3.95 -3.59 -4.78
CA SER A 40 -5.17 -2.94 -4.33
C SER A 40 -4.90 -1.51 -3.87
N HIS A 41 -5.93 -0.67 -3.94
CA HIS A 41 -5.93 0.66 -3.33
C HIS A 41 -6.60 0.65 -1.93
N ASP A 42 -7.21 -0.45 -1.52
CA ASP A 42 -7.83 -0.59 -0.20
C ASP A 42 -6.78 -1.03 0.84
N MET A 43 -6.38 -0.08 1.68
CA MET A 43 -5.33 -0.31 2.68
C MET A 43 -5.75 -1.30 3.75
N SER A 44 -7.04 -1.44 4.08
CA SER A 44 -7.52 -2.42 5.05
C SER A 44 -7.40 -3.85 4.53
N VAL A 45 -7.66 -4.05 3.25
CA VAL A 45 -7.43 -5.33 2.57
C VAL A 45 -5.94 -5.66 2.52
N VAL A 46 -5.12 -4.69 2.10
CA VAL A 46 -3.67 -4.86 2.02
C VAL A 46 -3.10 -5.20 3.40
N GLU A 47 -3.51 -4.51 4.45
CA GLU A 47 -3.08 -4.80 5.82
C GLU A 47 -3.43 -6.23 6.26
N ARG A 48 -4.60 -6.73 5.86
CA ARG A 48 -5.08 -8.05 6.26
C ARG A 48 -4.34 -9.19 5.57
N ILE A 49 -4.11 -9.10 4.24
CA ILE A 49 -3.59 -10.21 3.44
C ILE A 49 -2.07 -10.21 3.29
N SER A 50 -1.41 -9.06 3.39
CA SER A 50 0.00 -8.93 3.04
C SER A 50 0.96 -9.28 4.19
N HIS A 51 2.12 -9.86 3.84
CA HIS A 51 3.28 -10.00 4.73
C HIS A 51 4.28 -8.87 4.50
N ARG A 52 4.43 -8.45 3.24
CA ARG A 52 5.24 -7.32 2.80
C ARG A 52 4.40 -6.40 1.93
N VAL A 53 4.68 -5.11 2.01
CA VAL A 53 3.97 -4.07 1.25
C VAL A 53 4.97 -3.23 0.48
N ALA A 54 4.63 -2.94 -0.77
CA ALA A 54 5.31 -1.95 -1.58
C ALA A 54 4.29 -0.86 -1.94
N VAL A 55 4.59 0.38 -1.58
CA VAL A 55 3.78 1.55 -1.92
C VAL A 55 4.28 2.12 -3.23
N MET A 56 3.38 2.27 -4.19
CA MET A 56 3.68 2.83 -5.51
C MET A 56 3.06 4.22 -5.65
N TYR A 57 3.84 5.17 -6.15
CA TYR A 57 3.40 6.52 -6.45
C TYR A 57 3.98 7.00 -7.77
N LEU A 58 3.14 7.50 -8.67
CA LEU A 58 3.52 7.95 -10.01
C LEU A 58 4.42 6.96 -10.78
N GLY A 59 4.06 5.66 -10.71
CA GLY A 59 4.78 4.59 -11.41
C GLY A 59 6.11 4.16 -10.76
N LYS A 60 6.41 4.63 -9.54
CA LYS A 60 7.62 4.27 -8.80
C LYS A 60 7.27 3.67 -7.44
N ILE A 61 8.06 2.69 -7.01
CA ILE A 61 7.99 2.23 -5.63
C ILE A 61 8.69 3.28 -4.77
N VAL A 62 7.91 3.90 -3.87
CA VAL A 62 8.38 4.96 -2.98
C VAL A 62 8.68 4.46 -1.57
N GLU A 63 8.09 3.32 -1.18
CA GLU A 63 8.37 2.69 0.10
C GLU A 63 8.09 1.19 0.02
N ILE A 64 8.92 0.37 0.65
CA ILE A 64 8.76 -1.08 0.71
C ILE A 64 9.25 -1.60 2.06
N GLY A 65 8.48 -2.50 2.68
CA GLY A 65 8.82 -3.08 3.97
C GLY A 65 7.89 -4.22 4.37
N LYS A 66 8.07 -4.72 5.60
CA LYS A 66 7.07 -5.58 6.22
C LYS A 66 5.78 -4.82 6.47
N ARG A 67 4.65 -5.51 6.49
CA ARG A 67 3.35 -4.92 6.83
C ARG A 67 3.42 -4.06 8.10
N SER A 68 3.98 -4.60 9.18
CA SER A 68 4.10 -3.89 10.45
C SER A 68 4.95 -2.62 10.38
N GLU A 69 5.95 -2.56 9.50
CA GLU A 69 6.80 -1.39 9.31
C GLU A 69 6.05 -0.31 8.52
N ILE A 70 5.40 -0.68 7.43
CA ILE A 70 4.67 0.27 6.58
C ILE A 70 3.45 0.87 7.31
N PHE A 71 2.67 0.05 8.02
CA PHE A 71 1.49 0.52 8.75
C PHE A 71 1.81 1.16 10.10
N GLY A 72 2.88 0.72 10.78
CA GLY A 72 3.25 1.22 12.10
C GLY A 72 4.22 2.40 12.10
N ASN A 73 5.10 2.49 11.10
CA ASN A 73 6.13 3.52 11.02
C ASN A 73 6.44 3.93 9.57
N PRO A 74 5.47 4.46 8.81
CA PRO A 74 5.67 4.92 7.44
C PRO A 74 6.68 6.06 7.38
N GLN A 75 7.58 6.04 6.40
CA GLN A 75 8.63 7.05 6.23
C GLN A 75 8.31 8.03 5.11
N HIS A 76 7.86 7.54 3.96
CA HIS A 76 7.56 8.38 2.82
C HIS A 76 6.27 9.20 3.05
N ASP A 77 6.27 10.48 2.70
CA ASP A 77 5.14 11.37 2.96
C ASP A 77 3.86 10.95 2.23
N TYR A 78 3.99 10.37 1.03
CA TYR A 78 2.84 9.81 0.34
C TYR A 78 2.23 8.63 1.10
N THR A 79 3.05 7.73 1.66
CA THR A 79 2.57 6.61 2.49
C THR A 79 1.84 7.10 3.73
N LYS A 80 2.37 8.11 4.40
CA LYS A 80 1.73 8.75 5.55
C LYS A 80 0.35 9.33 5.19
N LYS A 81 0.27 10.07 4.07
CA LYS A 81 -0.98 10.63 3.56
C LYS A 81 -1.99 9.53 3.20
N LEU A 82 -1.52 8.47 2.53
CA LEU A 82 -2.35 7.34 2.13
C LEU A 82 -2.97 6.62 3.34
N LEU A 83 -2.17 6.33 4.36
CA LEU A 83 -2.63 5.69 5.60
C LEU A 83 -3.53 6.61 6.43
N ALA A 84 -3.28 7.90 6.44
CA ALA A 84 -4.11 8.87 7.14
C ALA A 84 -5.50 9.03 6.52
N ALA A 85 -5.67 8.73 5.24
CA ALA A 85 -6.94 8.78 4.54
C ALA A 85 -7.83 7.55 4.82
N VAL A 86 -7.30 6.49 5.45
CA VAL A 86 -8.09 5.31 5.83
C VAL A 86 -9.05 5.69 6.97
N PRO A 87 -10.38 5.51 6.80
CA PRO A 87 -11.34 5.80 7.86
C PRO A 87 -11.09 4.91 9.08
N ILE A 88 -10.81 5.52 10.22
CA ILE A 88 -10.71 4.79 11.49
C ILE A 88 -12.14 4.61 12.01
N ALA A 89 -12.58 3.36 12.13
CA ALA A 89 -13.91 3.01 12.62
C ALA A 89 -14.10 3.34 14.12
N ASP A 90 -13.02 3.61 14.85
CA ASP A 90 -13.04 3.92 16.28
C ASP A 90 -13.17 5.44 16.49
N PRO A 91 -14.33 5.94 17.00
CA PRO A 91 -14.54 7.38 17.22
C PRO A 91 -13.58 7.98 18.25
N ASP A 92 -13.09 7.19 19.20
CA ASP A 92 -12.20 7.65 20.29
C ASP A 92 -10.73 7.81 19.80
N LYS A 93 -10.39 7.24 18.65
CA LYS A 93 -9.07 7.36 18.02
C LYS A 93 -9.03 8.42 16.92
N ARG A 94 -10.07 9.21 16.73
CA ARG A 94 -10.04 10.39 15.86
C ARG A 94 -9.06 11.44 16.39
N LYS A 95 -7.76 11.19 16.23
CA LYS A 95 -6.77 12.25 16.41
C LYS A 95 -6.94 13.23 15.26
N SER A 96 -7.28 14.46 15.66
CA SER A 96 -7.17 15.74 14.93
C SER A 96 -7.17 15.64 13.40
N THR A 97 -8.12 16.28 12.79
CA THR A 97 -8.19 16.62 11.37
C THR A 97 -6.81 16.86 10.82
N ILE A 98 -6.27 15.89 10.07
CA ILE A 98 -5.07 16.13 9.29
C ILE A 98 -5.52 17.12 8.23
N ILE A 99 -5.06 18.36 8.37
CA ILE A 99 -5.17 19.37 7.32
C ILE A 99 -4.41 18.75 6.15
N LEU A 100 -5.16 18.23 5.19
CA LEU A 100 -4.64 17.88 3.89
C LEU A 100 -4.18 19.21 3.28
N ASN A 101 -2.92 19.58 3.48
CA ASN A 101 -2.33 20.56 2.64
C ASN A 101 -2.55 20.08 1.22
N SER A 102 -3.31 20.86 0.47
CA SER A 102 -3.61 20.64 -0.93
C SER A 102 -2.35 20.92 -1.78
N ASP A 103 -1.23 20.30 -1.43
CA ASP A 103 -0.11 20.23 -2.34
C ASP A 103 -0.62 19.42 -3.53
N GLU A 104 -0.83 20.12 -4.63
CA GLU A 104 -1.27 19.54 -5.89
C GLU A 104 -0.46 18.27 -6.16
N ILE A 105 -1.16 17.15 -6.33
CA ILE A 105 -0.52 15.92 -6.79
C ILE A 105 0.15 16.27 -8.12
N PRO A 106 1.49 16.20 -8.25
CA PRO A 106 2.17 16.55 -9.49
C PRO A 106 1.55 15.75 -10.63
N SER A 107 1.22 16.43 -11.72
CA SER A 107 0.63 15.79 -12.90
C SER A 107 1.46 14.55 -13.30
N PRO A 108 0.84 13.39 -13.51
CA PRO A 108 1.55 12.21 -14.02
C PRO A 108 2.07 12.43 -15.44
N MET A 109 1.53 13.42 -16.16
CA MET A 109 2.00 13.77 -17.50
C MET A 109 3.36 14.45 -17.42
N LYS A 110 4.36 13.82 -18.01
CA LYS A 110 5.70 14.35 -18.10
C LYS A 110 5.92 14.92 -19.51
N PRO A 111 6.67 16.03 -19.67
CA PRO A 111 7.01 16.54 -20.98
C PRO A 111 7.82 15.52 -21.78
N ILE A 112 7.70 15.60 -23.11
CA ILE A 112 8.49 14.75 -24.03
C ILE A 112 9.98 14.97 -23.74
N GLY A 113 10.72 13.87 -23.51
CA GLY A 113 12.15 13.92 -23.16
C GLY A 113 12.45 13.93 -21.65
N TYR A 114 11.45 13.85 -20.79
CA TYR A 114 11.66 13.75 -19.35
C TYR A 114 12.39 12.45 -18.99
N VAL A 115 13.60 12.58 -18.45
CA VAL A 115 14.36 11.46 -17.87
C VAL A 115 13.96 11.35 -16.41
N SER A 116 13.33 10.23 -16.06
CA SER A 116 12.96 9.94 -14.67
C SER A 116 14.21 9.79 -13.82
N HIS A 117 14.47 10.71 -12.92
CA HIS A 117 15.50 10.56 -11.92
C HIS A 117 15.12 9.39 -11.00
N LYS A 118 15.98 8.40 -10.87
CA LYS A 118 15.82 7.33 -9.88
C LYS A 118 16.08 7.98 -8.51
N GLY A 119 15.04 8.18 -7.71
CA GLY A 119 15.21 8.60 -6.32
C GLY A 119 16.06 7.57 -5.58
N LYS A 120 16.88 8.02 -4.66
CA LYS A 120 17.71 7.16 -3.83
C LYS A 120 16.82 6.49 -2.80
N MET A 121 16.87 5.14 -2.71
CA MET A 121 16.23 4.40 -1.62
C MET A 121 17.12 4.45 -0.39
N GLU A 122 16.57 4.91 0.73
CA GLU A 122 17.24 4.87 2.02
C GLU A 122 16.73 3.70 2.85
N LYS A 123 17.65 3.10 3.61
CA LYS A 123 17.38 1.96 4.48
C LYS A 123 16.98 2.44 5.86
N VAL A 124 15.82 2.01 6.33
CA VAL A 124 15.33 2.22 7.71
C VAL A 124 15.62 1.01 8.57
N SER A 125 15.34 -0.19 8.04
CA SER A 125 15.65 -1.48 8.65
C SER A 125 16.14 -2.47 7.59
N ASP A 126 16.45 -3.71 7.99
CA ASP A 126 16.88 -4.74 7.03
C ASP A 126 15.82 -5.08 5.97
N THR A 127 14.57 -4.76 6.24
CA THR A 127 13.43 -5.04 5.35
C THR A 127 12.68 -3.79 4.91
N HIS A 128 12.97 -2.60 5.48
CA HIS A 128 12.25 -1.35 5.26
C HIS A 128 13.12 -0.33 4.54
N PHE A 129 12.67 0.08 3.37
CA PHE A 129 13.34 1.07 2.51
C PHE A 129 12.33 2.10 2.03
N PHE A 130 12.73 3.36 1.90
CA PHE A 130 11.90 4.42 1.34
C PHE A 130 12.71 5.32 0.40
N GLN A 131 12.01 5.94 -0.55
CA GLN A 131 12.62 6.89 -1.50
C GLN A 131 12.75 8.26 -0.85
N VAL A 132 13.95 8.81 -0.89
CA VAL A 132 14.22 10.21 -0.50
C VAL A 132 14.02 11.11 -1.73
N SER A 133 13.42 12.24 -1.51
CA SER A 133 13.18 13.28 -2.53
C SER A 133 14.49 13.93 -2.99
#